data_af59056ccb37efe981a53046fb0bae15
#
_entry.id   af59056ccb37efe981a53046fb0bae15
#
_cell.length_a   1.000
_cell.length_b   1.000
_cell.length_c   1.000
_cell.angle_alpha   90.00
_cell.angle_beta   90.00
_cell.angle_gamma   90.00
#
_symmetry.space_group_name_H-M   'P 1'
#
loop_
_entity.id
_entity.type
_entity.pdbx_description
1 polymer ?
#
loop_
_entity_poly.entity_id
_entity_poly.type
_entity_poly.pdbx_seq_one_letter_code
_entity_poly.pdbx_strand_id
1 'polypeptide(L)'
;MTEDEQLLKQYYSRYGGFWIYPDMLDYCYLVNPYFNRSSIIDEMQAQFRTLVSEYPAGMAVNSALASTCWGIKPEYIIPGNGAAELIKALTENLDGKVGVVRPTFEEYPNRLSAEQVVTFVPQDESFRYGASDMIEFFGANPVETLLLINPDNPSGNFIPLEGVHQLAQ
;
A
#
# COMPACT_ATOMS: atom_id res chain seq x y z
N MET A 1 4.87 37.03 -2.71
CA MET A 1 4.28 35.70 -2.97
C MET A 1 2.79 35.90 -3.14
N THR A 2 2.24 35.57 -4.29
CA THR A 2 0.82 35.75 -4.59
C THR A 2 0.00 34.69 -3.80
N GLU A 3 -1.31 34.88 -3.73
CA GLU A 3 -2.23 33.94 -3.08
C GLU A 3 -2.18 32.55 -3.76
N ASP A 4 -2.07 32.54 -5.08
CA ASP A 4 -1.92 31.33 -5.88
C ASP A 4 -0.59 30.60 -5.62
N GLU A 5 0.51 31.32 -5.43
CA GLU A 5 1.80 30.73 -5.06
C GLU A 5 1.78 30.10 -3.67
N GLN A 6 1.05 30.70 -2.73
CA GLN A 6 0.87 30.15 -1.38
C GLN A 6 0.02 28.88 -1.42
N LEU A 7 -1.08 28.89 -2.18
CA LEU A 7 -1.95 27.75 -2.36
C LEU A 7 -1.20 26.59 -3.04
N LEU A 8 -0.45 26.88 -4.10
CA LEU A 8 0.36 25.90 -4.81
C LEU A 8 1.43 25.27 -3.89
N LYS A 9 2.11 26.08 -3.09
CA LYS A 9 3.06 25.60 -2.09
C LYS A 9 2.40 24.67 -1.06
N GLN A 10 1.19 25.02 -0.62
CA GLN A 10 0.42 24.18 0.30
C GLN A 10 0.05 22.84 -0.34
N TYR A 11 -0.35 22.82 -1.60
CA TYR A 11 -0.65 21.59 -2.31
C TYR A 11 0.59 20.70 -2.48
N TYR A 12 1.71 21.25 -2.90
CA TYR A 12 2.95 20.48 -3.03
C TYR A 12 3.44 19.92 -1.70
N SER A 13 3.33 20.66 -0.60
CA SER A 13 3.71 20.17 0.71
C SER A 13 2.84 19.03 1.22
N ARG A 14 1.62 18.88 0.68
CA ARG A 14 0.65 17.89 1.12
C ARG A 14 0.56 16.67 0.19
N TYR A 15 0.76 16.85 -1.11
CA TYR A 15 0.47 15.84 -2.13
C TYR A 15 1.70 15.43 -2.97
N GLY A 16 2.89 15.76 -2.54
CA GLY A 16 4.13 15.44 -3.26
C GLY A 16 4.71 16.63 -4.03
N GLY A 17 5.65 16.35 -4.92
CA GLY A 17 6.38 17.40 -5.64
C GLY A 17 7.53 18.01 -4.83
N PHE A 18 8.02 17.29 -3.82
CA PHE A 18 9.08 17.76 -2.92
C PHE A 18 10.42 18.00 -3.61
N TRP A 19 10.65 17.42 -4.78
CA TRP A 19 11.87 17.65 -5.58
C TRP A 19 12.07 19.13 -5.98
N ILE A 20 11.03 19.94 -5.95
CA ILE A 20 11.15 21.40 -6.19
C ILE A 20 11.64 22.17 -4.94
N TYR A 21 11.76 21.50 -3.81
CA TYR A 21 12.26 22.04 -2.56
C TYR A 21 13.48 21.23 -2.08
N PRO A 22 14.66 21.41 -2.68
CA PRO A 22 15.83 20.54 -2.45
C PRO A 22 16.34 20.52 -1.00
N ASP A 23 16.02 21.54 -0.21
CA ASP A 23 16.40 21.63 1.20
C ASP A 23 15.36 21.02 2.16
N MET A 24 14.26 20.47 1.63
CA MET A 24 13.23 19.86 2.45
C MET A 24 13.62 18.44 2.84
N LEU A 25 13.55 18.14 4.14
CA LEU A 25 13.66 16.78 4.63
C LEU A 25 12.30 16.09 4.52
N ASP A 26 12.23 15.10 3.64
CA ASP A 26 11.01 14.32 3.42
C ASP A 26 11.00 13.06 4.31
N TYR A 27 10.03 13.01 5.23
CA TYR A 27 9.74 11.84 6.07
C TYR A 27 8.41 11.17 5.70
N CYS A 28 7.80 11.57 4.59
CA CYS A 28 6.48 11.12 4.18
C CYS A 28 6.53 10.04 3.10
N TYR A 29 7.41 10.18 2.11
CA TYR A 29 7.46 9.28 0.98
C TYR A 29 8.67 8.35 1.03
N LEU A 30 8.39 7.04 1.00
CA LEU A 30 9.41 6.00 0.96
C LEU A 30 9.87 5.78 -0.49
N VAL A 31 10.81 6.58 -0.93
CA VAL A 31 11.46 6.43 -2.23
C VAL A 31 12.92 5.97 -2.05
N ASN A 32 13.44 5.20 -2.99
CA ASN A 32 14.85 4.85 -3.03
C ASN A 32 15.61 5.78 -4.00
N PRO A 33 16.24 6.86 -3.53
CA PRO A 33 16.95 7.81 -4.39
C PRO A 33 18.22 7.22 -5.03
N TYR A 34 18.67 6.06 -4.53
CA TYR A 34 19.85 5.36 -5.03
C TYR A 34 19.53 4.28 -6.08
N PHE A 35 18.26 4.09 -6.43
CA PHE A 35 17.84 3.18 -7.49
C PHE A 35 18.05 3.84 -8.86
N ASN A 36 19.30 4.11 -9.19
CA ASN A 36 19.69 4.72 -10.47
C ASN A 36 20.51 3.70 -11.29
N ARG A 37 19.86 2.65 -11.78
CA ARG A 37 20.49 1.80 -12.79
C ARG A 37 20.49 2.55 -14.12
N SER A 38 21.68 3.06 -14.50
CA SER A 38 21.85 3.81 -15.75
C SER A 38 21.27 3.06 -16.95
N SER A 39 21.46 1.75 -17.04
CA SER A 39 20.92 0.92 -18.12
C SER A 39 19.38 1.00 -18.26
N ILE A 40 18.65 1.05 -17.16
CA ILE A 40 17.18 1.19 -17.17
C ILE A 40 16.80 2.61 -17.62
N ILE A 41 17.46 3.61 -17.08
CA ILE A 41 17.22 5.02 -17.44
C ILE A 41 17.53 5.26 -18.91
N ASP A 42 18.67 4.78 -19.40
CA ASP A 42 19.08 4.91 -20.79
C ASP A 42 18.09 4.24 -21.75
N GLU A 43 17.58 3.06 -21.40
CA GLU A 43 16.55 2.36 -22.17
C GLU A 43 15.24 3.13 -22.19
N MET A 44 14.77 3.64 -21.04
CA MET A 44 13.59 4.48 -20.95
C MET A 44 13.73 5.76 -21.79
N GLN A 45 14.90 6.41 -21.75
CA GLN A 45 15.16 7.60 -22.56
C GLN A 45 15.15 7.30 -24.04
N ALA A 46 15.77 6.18 -24.46
CA ALA A 46 15.78 5.77 -25.86
C ALA A 46 14.37 5.50 -26.42
N GLN A 47 13.47 5.01 -25.59
CA GLN A 47 12.10 4.67 -25.97
C GLN A 47 11.08 5.75 -25.60
N PHE A 48 11.49 6.85 -24.96
CA PHE A 48 10.60 7.84 -24.37
C PHE A 48 9.51 8.33 -25.33
N ARG A 49 9.86 8.62 -26.60
CA ARG A 49 8.90 9.09 -27.59
C ARG A 49 7.78 8.07 -27.82
N THR A 50 8.11 6.80 -27.96
CA THR A 50 7.15 5.70 -28.12
C THR A 50 6.30 5.55 -26.85
N LEU A 51 6.93 5.56 -25.69
CA LEU A 51 6.24 5.38 -24.41
C LEU A 51 5.18 6.45 -24.10
N VAL A 52 5.38 7.69 -24.59
CA VAL A 52 4.43 8.79 -24.36
C VAL A 52 3.40 8.96 -25.48
N SER A 53 3.60 8.35 -26.65
CA SER A 53 2.71 8.52 -27.82
C SER A 53 1.86 7.30 -28.13
N GLU A 54 2.18 6.14 -27.56
CA GLU A 54 1.49 4.88 -27.81
C GLU A 54 0.67 4.43 -26.60
N TYR A 55 -0.35 3.63 -26.86
CA TYR A 55 -1.11 2.99 -25.78
C TYR A 55 -0.25 1.97 -25.04
N PRO A 56 -0.35 1.93 -23.70
CA PRO A 56 0.38 0.94 -22.91
C PRO A 56 -0.14 -0.48 -23.19
N ALA A 57 0.70 -1.47 -22.86
CA ALA A 57 0.30 -2.87 -22.89
C ALA A 57 -0.88 -3.13 -21.93
N GLY A 58 -1.81 -3.98 -22.33
CA GLY A 58 -2.94 -4.37 -21.48
C GLY A 58 -2.52 -5.24 -20.29
N MET A 59 -3.42 -5.37 -19.31
CA MET A 59 -3.20 -6.12 -18.06
C MET A 59 -2.70 -7.55 -18.29
N ALA A 60 -3.29 -8.26 -19.26
CA ALA A 60 -2.89 -9.66 -19.55
C ALA A 60 -1.42 -9.78 -19.97
N VAL A 61 -0.91 -8.80 -20.74
CA VAL A 61 0.50 -8.76 -21.15
C VAL A 61 1.39 -8.49 -19.93
N ASN A 62 1.02 -7.53 -19.08
CA ASN A 62 1.76 -7.18 -17.89
C ASN A 62 1.80 -8.35 -16.88
N SER A 63 0.68 -9.07 -16.72
CA SER A 63 0.61 -10.27 -15.88
C SER A 63 1.51 -11.39 -16.42
N ALA A 64 1.55 -11.59 -17.74
CA ALA A 64 2.41 -12.58 -18.37
C ALA A 64 3.90 -12.25 -18.21
N LEU A 65 4.28 -10.97 -18.36
CA LEU A 65 5.65 -10.52 -18.12
C LEU A 65 6.08 -10.69 -16.66
N ALA A 66 5.22 -10.29 -15.72
CA ALA A 66 5.47 -10.47 -14.29
C ALA A 66 5.57 -11.97 -13.92
N SER A 67 4.73 -12.82 -14.51
CA SER A 67 4.76 -14.27 -14.38
C SER A 67 6.13 -14.85 -14.76
N THR A 68 6.70 -14.37 -15.86
CA THR A 68 8.04 -14.80 -16.31
C THR A 68 9.13 -14.40 -15.30
N CYS A 69 9.02 -13.24 -14.68
CA CYS A 69 9.98 -12.76 -13.69
C CYS A 69 9.91 -13.50 -12.35
N TRP A 70 8.71 -13.86 -11.91
CA TRP A 70 8.49 -14.39 -10.56
C TRP A 70 8.20 -15.88 -10.50
N GLY A 71 8.01 -16.53 -11.64
CA GLY A 71 7.68 -17.96 -11.70
C GLY A 71 6.30 -18.29 -11.11
N ILE A 72 5.40 -17.31 -11.08
CA ILE A 72 4.01 -17.45 -10.62
C ILE A 72 3.10 -17.41 -11.84
N LYS A 73 2.06 -18.21 -11.86
CA LYS A 73 1.11 -18.24 -13.00
C LYS A 73 0.46 -16.86 -13.20
N PRO A 74 0.27 -16.41 -14.45
CA PRO A 74 -0.23 -15.07 -14.74
C PRO A 74 -1.65 -14.81 -14.18
N GLU A 75 -2.48 -15.84 -14.03
CA GLU A 75 -3.80 -15.75 -13.41
C GLU A 75 -3.80 -15.39 -11.92
N TYR A 76 -2.65 -15.47 -11.27
CA TYR A 76 -2.46 -15.08 -9.86
C TYR A 76 -1.81 -13.69 -9.70
N ILE A 77 -1.61 -12.97 -10.80
CA ILE A 77 -0.93 -11.68 -10.79
C ILE A 77 -1.85 -10.62 -11.39
N ILE A 78 -2.13 -9.59 -10.62
CA ILE A 78 -2.89 -8.41 -11.07
C ILE A 78 -1.98 -7.19 -10.96
N PRO A 79 -1.42 -6.69 -12.06
CA PRO A 79 -0.67 -5.44 -12.06
C PRO A 79 -1.63 -4.23 -12.01
N GLY A 80 -1.25 -3.17 -11.31
CA GLY A 80 -2.02 -1.93 -11.23
C GLY A 80 -1.12 -0.70 -11.11
N ASN A 81 -1.72 0.48 -11.13
CA ASN A 81 -1.02 1.76 -10.99
C ASN A 81 -0.79 2.11 -9.51
N GLY A 82 0.04 1.31 -8.86
CA GLY A 82 0.34 1.44 -7.44
C GLY A 82 -0.70 0.78 -6.52
N ALA A 83 -0.33 0.72 -5.23
CA ALA A 83 -1.13 0.02 -4.24
C ALA A 83 -2.53 0.61 -4.04
N ALA A 84 -2.69 1.93 -4.12
CA ALA A 84 -3.97 2.58 -3.87
C ALA A 84 -5.08 2.16 -4.85
N GLU A 85 -4.75 1.92 -6.12
CA GLU A 85 -5.71 1.39 -7.10
C GLU A 85 -6.14 -0.04 -6.75
N LEU A 86 -5.18 -0.89 -6.42
CA LEU A 86 -5.44 -2.29 -6.07
C LEU A 86 -6.20 -2.41 -4.74
N ILE A 87 -5.85 -1.59 -3.74
CA ILE A 87 -6.55 -1.51 -2.46
C ILE A 87 -8.00 -1.09 -2.69
N LYS A 88 -8.24 -0.07 -3.52
CA LYS A 88 -9.59 0.35 -3.86
C LYS A 88 -10.38 -0.81 -4.48
N ALA A 89 -9.84 -1.45 -5.52
CA ALA A 89 -10.50 -2.56 -6.18
C ALA A 89 -10.78 -3.74 -5.23
N LEU A 90 -9.87 -4.02 -4.29
CA LEU A 90 -10.05 -5.05 -3.28
C LEU A 90 -11.17 -4.67 -2.29
N THR A 91 -11.09 -3.48 -1.70
CA THR A 91 -12.01 -3.05 -0.63
C THR A 91 -13.44 -2.84 -1.12
N GLU A 92 -13.62 -2.41 -2.36
CA GLU A 92 -14.96 -2.29 -2.99
C GLU A 92 -15.67 -3.66 -3.18
N ASN A 93 -14.94 -4.76 -3.06
CA ASN A 93 -15.46 -6.12 -3.17
C ASN A 93 -15.48 -6.88 -1.84
N LEU A 94 -15.22 -6.21 -0.72
CA LEU A 94 -15.33 -6.80 0.62
C LEU A 94 -16.74 -6.56 1.17
N ASP A 95 -17.43 -7.66 1.45
CA ASP A 95 -18.72 -7.64 2.14
C ASP A 95 -18.51 -7.84 3.66
N GLY A 96 -19.50 -7.38 4.44
CA GLY A 96 -19.55 -7.62 5.88
C GLY A 96 -18.57 -6.79 6.70
N LYS A 97 -18.20 -7.30 7.87
CA LYS A 97 -17.27 -6.64 8.80
C LYS A 97 -15.82 -6.94 8.44
N VAL A 98 -15.00 -5.89 8.54
CA VAL A 98 -13.58 -5.97 8.23
C VAL A 98 -12.78 -5.59 9.49
N GLY A 99 -11.99 -6.54 9.98
CA GLY A 99 -11.08 -6.34 11.10
C GLY A 99 -9.82 -5.61 10.66
N VAL A 100 -9.44 -4.57 11.40
CA VAL A 100 -8.21 -3.82 11.18
C VAL A 100 -7.48 -3.60 12.50
N VAL A 101 -6.18 -3.48 12.44
CA VAL A 101 -5.36 -3.04 13.58
C VAL A 101 -5.16 -1.53 13.48
N ARG A 102 -5.07 -0.80 14.60
CA ARG A 102 -4.66 0.61 14.62
C ARG A 102 -3.61 0.88 15.70
N PRO A 103 -2.60 1.73 15.40
CA PRO A 103 -2.40 2.49 14.15
C PRO A 103 -2.09 1.56 12.97
N THR A 104 -2.44 1.96 11.73
CA THR A 104 -2.25 1.16 10.53
C THR A 104 -2.00 2.04 9.30
N PHE A 105 -1.76 1.42 8.16
CA PHE A 105 -1.78 2.08 6.86
C PHE A 105 -3.24 2.38 6.48
N GLU A 106 -3.66 3.61 6.71
CA GLU A 106 -5.06 4.06 6.63
C GLU A 106 -5.69 3.97 5.23
N GLU A 107 -4.92 3.67 4.18
CA GLU A 107 -5.47 3.54 2.83
C GLU A 107 -6.54 2.44 2.72
N TYR A 108 -6.43 1.37 3.52
CA TYR A 108 -7.44 0.32 3.57
C TYR A 108 -8.70 0.75 4.31
N PRO A 109 -8.65 1.11 5.62
CA PRO A 109 -9.86 1.43 6.36
C PRO A 109 -10.57 2.69 5.86
N ASN A 110 -9.84 3.67 5.28
CA ASN A 110 -10.44 4.86 4.69
C ASN A 110 -11.31 4.58 3.45
N ARG A 111 -11.22 3.38 2.88
CA ARG A 111 -12.04 2.93 1.75
C ARG A 111 -13.29 2.18 2.16
N LEU A 112 -13.41 1.87 3.45
CA LEU A 112 -14.54 1.15 4.03
C LEU A 112 -15.49 2.11 4.74
N SER A 113 -16.75 1.75 4.87
CA SER A 113 -17.66 2.51 5.73
C SER A 113 -17.31 2.31 7.21
N ALA A 114 -17.58 3.30 8.03
CA ALA A 114 -17.33 3.21 9.48
C ALA A 114 -18.07 2.03 10.14
N GLU A 115 -19.18 1.61 9.57
CA GLU A 115 -20.00 0.50 10.04
C GLU A 115 -19.37 -0.86 9.71
N GLN A 116 -18.54 -0.95 8.67
CA GLN A 116 -17.84 -2.18 8.30
C GLN A 116 -16.58 -2.41 9.14
N VAL A 117 -15.96 -1.36 9.67
CA VAL A 117 -14.65 -1.46 10.32
C VAL A 117 -14.78 -1.89 11.78
N VAL A 118 -14.13 -3.00 12.13
CA VAL A 118 -13.91 -3.45 13.51
C VAL A 118 -12.44 -3.26 13.84
N THR A 119 -12.15 -2.38 14.81
CA THR A 119 -10.79 -1.95 15.10
C THR A 119 -10.23 -2.66 16.33
N PHE A 120 -9.11 -3.35 16.18
CA PHE A 120 -8.25 -3.80 17.27
C PHE A 120 -7.19 -2.73 17.54
N VAL A 121 -7.07 -2.30 18.79
CA VAL A 121 -6.01 -1.39 19.24
C VAL A 121 -5.17 -2.12 20.27
N PRO A 122 -3.87 -2.38 20.00
CA PRO A 122 -2.97 -2.99 20.96
C PRO A 122 -2.91 -2.18 22.25
N GLN A 123 -2.87 -2.87 23.40
CA GLN A 123 -2.78 -2.22 24.70
C GLN A 123 -1.34 -1.85 25.09
N ASP A 124 -0.36 -2.39 24.38
CA ASP A 124 1.05 -2.09 24.57
C ASP A 124 1.38 -0.67 24.07
N GLU A 125 2.12 0.11 24.85
CA GLU A 125 2.49 1.50 24.51
C GLU A 125 3.36 1.60 23.25
N SER A 126 4.04 0.49 22.87
CA SER A 126 4.83 0.36 21.66
C SER A 126 4.04 -0.29 20.51
N PHE A 127 2.72 -0.43 20.68
CA PHE A 127 1.81 -1.07 19.71
C PHE A 127 2.21 -2.51 19.34
N ARG A 128 2.77 -3.25 20.27
CA ARG A 128 3.12 -4.66 20.05
C ARG A 128 1.90 -5.54 20.29
N TYR A 129 1.75 -6.53 19.42
CA TYR A 129 0.71 -7.53 19.51
C TYR A 129 1.14 -8.81 18.82
N GLY A 130 0.55 -9.93 19.21
CA GLY A 130 0.74 -11.24 18.58
C GLY A 130 -0.55 -11.78 17.95
N ALA A 131 -0.45 -12.95 17.34
CA ALA A 131 -1.61 -13.64 16.78
C ALA A 131 -2.66 -13.96 17.84
N SER A 132 -2.23 -14.35 19.06
CA SER A 132 -3.12 -14.65 20.19
C SER A 132 -4.01 -13.48 20.58
N ASP A 133 -3.45 -12.27 20.63
CA ASP A 133 -4.21 -11.05 20.98
C ASP A 133 -5.30 -10.76 19.97
N MET A 134 -4.97 -10.95 18.68
CA MET A 134 -5.93 -10.78 17.59
C MET A 134 -7.01 -11.86 17.58
N ILE A 135 -6.64 -13.12 17.82
CA ILE A 135 -7.58 -14.24 17.91
C ILE A 135 -8.57 -14.02 19.05
N GLU A 136 -8.10 -13.61 20.20
CA GLU A 136 -8.95 -13.30 21.37
C GLU A 136 -9.91 -12.15 21.04
N PHE A 137 -9.41 -11.06 20.49
CA PHE A 137 -10.21 -9.88 20.19
C PHE A 137 -11.25 -10.16 19.11
N PHE A 138 -10.85 -10.72 17.97
CA PHE A 138 -11.77 -11.00 16.86
C PHE A 138 -12.66 -12.22 17.11
N GLY A 139 -12.27 -13.11 18.03
CA GLY A 139 -13.16 -14.15 18.55
C GLY A 139 -14.37 -13.59 19.32
N ALA A 140 -14.15 -12.48 20.04
CA ALA A 140 -15.23 -11.73 20.73
C ALA A 140 -15.93 -10.71 19.81
N ASN A 141 -15.31 -10.28 18.72
CA ASN A 141 -15.79 -9.30 17.74
C ASN A 141 -15.67 -9.86 16.32
N PRO A 142 -16.54 -10.79 15.92
CA PRO A 142 -16.41 -11.50 14.64
C PRO A 142 -16.40 -10.60 13.42
N VAL A 143 -15.57 -10.95 12.45
CA VAL A 143 -15.40 -10.27 11.17
C VAL A 143 -15.36 -11.30 10.04
N GLU A 144 -15.82 -10.93 8.85
CA GLU A 144 -15.74 -11.76 7.66
C GLU A 144 -14.37 -11.69 6.99
N THR A 145 -13.70 -10.56 7.15
CA THR A 145 -12.36 -10.34 6.60
C THR A 145 -11.45 -9.72 7.66
N LEU A 146 -10.23 -10.22 7.78
CA LEU A 146 -9.17 -9.62 8.59
C LEU A 146 -8.09 -9.05 7.69
N LEU A 147 -7.82 -7.74 7.81
CA LEU A 147 -6.70 -7.08 7.15
C LEU A 147 -5.48 -7.12 8.06
N LEU A 148 -4.45 -7.81 7.62
CA LEU A 148 -3.16 -7.90 8.30
C LEU A 148 -2.07 -7.28 7.43
N ILE A 149 -1.48 -6.19 7.90
CA ILE A 149 -0.29 -5.59 7.30
C ILE A 149 0.92 -6.09 8.07
N ASN A 150 1.81 -6.83 7.41
CA ASN A 150 2.91 -7.52 8.07
C ASN A 150 4.22 -7.41 7.28
N PRO A 151 5.25 -6.72 7.76
CA PRO A 151 5.29 -5.91 8.98
C PRO A 151 4.27 -4.76 8.97
N ASP A 152 3.77 -4.41 10.16
CA ASP A 152 2.75 -3.38 10.30
C ASP A 152 3.32 -1.97 10.03
N ASN A 153 2.51 -1.12 9.43
CA ASN A 153 2.82 0.27 9.12
C ASN A 153 1.79 1.17 9.83
N PRO A 154 2.16 2.05 10.79
CA PRO A 154 3.53 2.54 11.04
C PRO A 154 4.25 1.86 12.23
N SER A 155 3.62 0.95 12.98
CA SER A 155 4.18 0.43 14.24
C SER A 155 5.45 -0.40 14.06
N GLY A 156 5.62 -1.03 12.88
CA GLY A 156 6.71 -1.97 12.64
C GLY A 156 6.52 -3.32 13.34
N ASN A 157 5.35 -3.57 13.95
CA ASN A 157 5.06 -4.86 14.56
C ASN A 157 5.11 -5.99 13.52
N PHE A 158 5.59 -7.15 13.93
CA PHE A 158 5.76 -8.29 13.04
C PHE A 158 5.18 -9.56 13.68
N ILE A 159 4.27 -10.20 12.97
CA ILE A 159 3.73 -11.51 13.34
C ILE A 159 4.48 -12.57 12.55
N PRO A 160 5.15 -13.54 13.21
CA PRO A 160 5.82 -14.66 12.55
C PRO A 160 4.84 -15.49 11.71
N LEU A 161 5.36 -16.21 10.71
CA LEU A 161 4.56 -17.03 9.79
C LEU A 161 3.63 -18.02 10.51
N GLU A 162 4.10 -18.62 11.61
CA GLU A 162 3.29 -19.52 12.44
C GLU A 162 2.04 -18.80 12.99
N GLY A 163 2.21 -17.55 13.46
CA GLY A 163 1.09 -16.74 13.94
C GLY A 163 0.12 -16.35 12.81
N VAL A 164 0.64 -16.08 11.62
CA VAL A 164 -0.21 -15.85 10.43
C VAL A 164 -1.03 -17.09 10.10
N HIS A 165 -0.44 -18.28 10.19
CA HIS A 165 -1.16 -19.56 10.01
C HIS A 165 -2.24 -19.78 11.08
N GLN A 166 -2.00 -19.36 12.33
CA GLN A 166 -3.01 -19.46 13.39
C GLN A 166 -4.19 -18.51 13.14
N LEU A 167 -3.95 -17.32 12.60
CA LEU A 167 -5.00 -16.37 12.22
C LEU A 167 -5.84 -16.82 11.04
N ALA A 168 -5.30 -17.69 10.17
CA ALA A 168 -5.98 -18.19 8.99
C ALA A 168 -6.83 -19.44 9.22
N GLN A 169 -6.87 -19.97 10.45
CA GLN A 169 -7.66 -21.15 10.86
C GLN A 169 -9.01 -20.75 11.46
#